data_eba189d91307a92439bd198e7a98f8b8
#
_entry.id   eba189d91307a92439bd198e7a98f8b8
#
_cell.length_a   1.000
_cell.length_b   1.000
_cell.length_c   1.000
_cell.angle_alpha   90.00
_cell.angle_beta   90.00
_cell.angle_gamma   90.00
#
_symmetry.space_group_name_H-M   'P 1'
#
loop_
_entity.id
_entity.type
_entity.pdbx_description
1 polymer ?
#
loop_
_entity_poly.entity_id
_entity_poly.type
_entity_poly.pdbx_seq_one_letter_code
_entity_poly.pdbx_strand_id
1 'polypeptide(L)'
;LVRSPGVYFSESFDKVGKQLFSAQVIPNRGAWLEYETDSNGVLYVKIDRQRKVHITALVRALGYGSNPQILDLFGEDERLTATLQKDPTHSEAEGLIEIYKRQRPGEPPTEESARSLLNSLFFDKRYDLARVGRYKFNKKLAIRSRIRNHVAAETIVHPVTGEILAEAGQTIDRFAAGDIQNAGINEVWLQVGDNRVKVIGNNFVRANEWLDFDPVEAGINEDVHLPTLKAILKEGEGMSKDELKALMKARCYDLIPRHIIPDDMIASIREHAEDGVDF
;
A
#
# COMPACT_ATOMS: atom_id res chain seq x y z
N LEU A 1 18.46 15.16 13.23
CA LEU A 1 17.00 15.26 13.40
C LEU A 1 16.38 13.88 13.25
N VAL A 2 15.76 13.38 14.31
CA VAL A 2 15.02 12.11 14.30
C VAL A 2 13.61 12.43 13.82
N ARG A 3 13.18 11.80 12.71
CA ARG A 3 11.79 11.87 12.25
C ARG A 3 10.97 10.74 12.87
N SER A 4 9.72 11.01 13.20
CA SER A 4 8.80 9.99 13.67
C SER A 4 8.51 8.96 12.55
N PRO A 5 8.34 7.67 12.85
CA PRO A 5 7.90 6.69 11.87
C PRO A 5 6.60 7.11 11.17
N GLY A 6 6.52 6.92 9.87
CA GLY A 6 5.34 7.29 9.09
C GLY A 6 5.62 7.38 7.59
N VAL A 7 4.59 7.77 6.85
CA VAL A 7 4.66 8.09 5.41
C VAL A 7 4.53 9.60 5.25
N TYR A 8 5.45 10.20 4.50
CA TYR A 8 5.50 11.63 4.26
C TYR A 8 5.51 11.90 2.76
N PHE A 9 4.57 12.69 2.29
CA PHE A 9 4.50 13.15 0.91
C PHE A 9 4.92 14.62 0.86
N SER A 10 5.66 14.99 -0.17
CA SER A 10 6.21 16.34 -0.33
C SER A 10 6.17 16.75 -1.78
N GLU A 11 5.88 18.00 -1.99
CA GLU A 11 5.90 18.68 -3.27
C GLU A 11 7.15 19.59 -3.34
N SER A 12 7.74 19.68 -4.51
CA SER A 12 8.85 20.58 -4.81
C SER A 12 8.75 21.04 -6.26
N PHE A 13 9.48 22.12 -6.59
CA PHE A 13 9.53 22.62 -7.96
C PHE A 13 10.96 22.50 -8.49
N ASP A 14 11.09 22.11 -9.76
CA ASP A 14 12.38 22.11 -10.43
C ASP A 14 12.80 23.55 -10.83
N LYS A 15 13.98 23.67 -11.43
CA LYS A 15 14.52 24.98 -11.85
C LYS A 15 13.70 25.68 -12.93
N VAL A 16 12.83 24.95 -13.60
CA VAL A 16 11.95 25.43 -14.68
C VAL A 16 10.54 25.70 -14.18
N GLY A 17 10.27 25.46 -12.88
CA GLY A 17 8.96 25.62 -12.27
C GLY A 17 8.02 24.43 -12.43
N LYS A 18 8.52 23.27 -12.88
CA LYS A 18 7.75 22.06 -12.96
C LYS A 18 7.58 21.43 -11.57
N GLN A 19 6.37 21.10 -11.23
CA GLN A 19 6.00 20.43 -9.98
C GLN A 19 6.56 18.99 -9.96
N LEU A 20 7.26 18.65 -8.88
CA LEU A 20 7.84 17.34 -8.64
C LEU A 20 7.35 16.82 -7.29
N PHE A 21 7.00 15.54 -7.25
CA PHE A 21 6.55 14.88 -6.04
C PHE A 21 7.61 13.94 -5.50
N SER A 22 7.69 13.86 -4.19
CA SER A 22 8.53 12.92 -3.47
C SER A 22 7.79 12.36 -2.27
N ALA A 23 8.12 11.12 -1.88
CA ALA A 23 7.58 10.53 -0.68
C ALA A 23 8.68 9.80 0.09
N GLN A 24 8.52 9.74 1.41
CA GLN A 24 9.43 9.03 2.31
C GLN A 24 8.63 8.10 3.21
N VAL A 25 9.00 6.82 3.19
CA VAL A 25 8.49 5.80 4.10
C VAL A 25 9.55 5.56 5.16
N ILE A 26 9.27 5.99 6.38
CA ILE A 26 10.22 6.01 7.49
C ILE A 26 9.77 5.04 8.56
N PRO A 27 10.53 3.95 8.84
CA PRO A 27 10.29 3.06 9.96
C PRO A 27 10.88 3.63 11.27
N ASN A 28 10.51 3.04 12.40
CA ASN A 28 11.22 3.22 13.67
C ASN A 28 12.60 2.55 13.60
N ARG A 29 12.66 1.36 12.99
CA ARG A 29 13.90 0.62 12.71
C ARG A 29 13.75 -0.13 11.39
N GLY A 30 14.69 0.05 10.46
CA GLY A 30 14.73 -0.62 9.17
C GLY A 30 15.13 0.29 8.02
N ALA A 31 15.09 -0.24 6.81
CA ALA A 31 15.40 0.46 5.59
C ALA A 31 14.34 1.53 5.25
N TRP A 32 14.79 2.70 4.84
CA TRP A 32 13.90 3.74 4.32
C TRP A 32 13.56 3.47 2.86
N LEU A 33 12.32 3.83 2.46
CA LEU A 33 11.94 3.96 1.06
C LEU A 33 11.77 5.44 0.75
N GLU A 34 12.36 5.89 -0.35
CA GLU A 34 12.24 7.27 -0.81
C GLU A 34 11.80 7.23 -2.27
N TYR A 35 10.61 7.75 -2.56
CA TYR A 35 10.08 7.85 -3.92
C TYR A 35 10.40 9.24 -4.49
N GLU A 36 10.79 9.28 -5.76
CA GLU A 36 11.14 10.52 -6.47
C GLU A 36 10.54 10.49 -7.88
N THR A 37 10.01 11.61 -8.33
CA THR A 37 9.65 11.83 -9.72
C THR A 37 10.71 12.71 -10.37
N ASP A 38 11.23 12.34 -11.55
CA ASP A 38 12.15 13.19 -12.29
C ASP A 38 11.41 14.21 -13.18
N SER A 39 12.16 15.13 -13.78
CA SER A 39 11.62 16.15 -14.68
C SER A 39 10.90 15.59 -15.92
N ASN A 40 11.15 14.35 -16.27
CA ASN A 40 10.50 13.64 -17.38
C ASN A 40 9.25 12.84 -16.93
N GLY A 41 8.86 12.94 -15.66
CA GLY A 41 7.74 12.21 -15.11
C GLY A 41 8.04 10.76 -14.78
N VAL A 42 9.30 10.32 -14.80
CA VAL A 42 9.67 8.94 -14.48
C VAL A 42 9.76 8.76 -12.97
N LEU A 43 9.15 7.71 -12.47
CA LEU A 43 9.08 7.37 -11.06
C LEU A 43 10.23 6.47 -10.64
N TYR A 44 10.91 6.85 -9.58
CA TYR A 44 12.05 6.13 -9.01
C TYR A 44 11.85 5.84 -7.53
N VAL A 45 12.53 4.80 -7.05
CA VAL A 45 12.64 4.49 -5.63
C VAL A 45 14.10 4.32 -5.22
N LYS A 46 14.46 4.89 -4.08
CA LYS A 46 15.70 4.60 -3.36
C LYS A 46 15.38 3.72 -2.16
N ILE A 47 16.11 2.65 -2.00
CA ILE A 47 16.02 1.73 -0.87
C ILE A 47 17.28 1.93 -0.03
N ASP A 48 17.08 2.31 1.23
CA ASP A 48 18.17 2.51 2.20
C ASP A 48 19.31 3.41 1.68
N ARG A 49 18.93 4.53 1.04
CA ARG A 49 19.86 5.54 0.45
C ARG A 49 20.75 5.04 -0.67
N GLN A 50 20.51 3.85 -1.19
CA GLN A 50 21.25 3.33 -2.35
C GLN A 50 20.82 4.01 -3.66
N ARG A 51 21.50 3.65 -4.76
CA ARG A 51 21.16 4.19 -6.07
C ARG A 51 19.72 3.89 -6.44
N LYS A 52 19.04 4.86 -7.00
CA LYS A 52 17.63 4.74 -7.40
C LYS A 52 17.42 3.67 -8.48
N VAL A 53 16.31 2.98 -8.39
CA VAL A 53 15.74 2.07 -9.38
C VAL A 53 14.39 2.58 -9.86
N HIS A 54 13.91 2.11 -11.01
CA HIS A 54 12.55 2.42 -11.44
C HIS A 54 11.54 1.85 -10.42
N ILE A 55 10.50 2.61 -10.11
CA ILE A 55 9.51 2.16 -9.13
C ILE A 55 8.80 0.89 -9.60
N THR A 56 8.66 0.72 -10.93
CA THR A 56 8.09 -0.46 -11.57
C THR A 56 8.90 -1.73 -11.30
N ALA A 57 10.23 -1.64 -11.17
CA ALA A 57 11.06 -2.77 -10.77
C ALA A 57 10.73 -3.25 -9.34
N LEU A 58 10.44 -2.33 -8.42
CA LEU A 58 9.96 -2.70 -7.08
C LEU A 58 8.56 -3.35 -7.15
N VAL A 59 7.64 -2.80 -7.93
CA VAL A 59 6.30 -3.37 -8.11
C VAL A 59 6.38 -4.79 -8.69
N ARG A 60 7.28 -5.02 -9.68
CA ARG A 60 7.54 -6.37 -10.20
C ARG A 60 8.05 -7.32 -9.13
N ALA A 61 8.98 -6.87 -8.32
CA ALA A 61 9.53 -7.66 -7.21
C ALA A 61 8.50 -8.03 -6.14
N LEU A 62 7.38 -7.29 -6.06
CA LEU A 62 6.24 -7.59 -5.19
C LEU A 62 5.25 -8.61 -5.79
N GLY A 63 5.53 -9.13 -7.01
CA GLY A 63 4.72 -10.15 -7.66
C GLY A 63 3.92 -9.70 -8.88
N TYR A 64 3.96 -8.41 -9.24
CA TYR A 64 3.30 -7.88 -10.45
C TYR A 64 4.29 -7.83 -11.62
N GLY A 65 4.66 -9.01 -12.14
CA GLY A 65 5.80 -9.16 -13.05
C GLY A 65 5.63 -8.50 -14.42
N SER A 66 4.43 -8.46 -15.00
CA SER A 66 4.20 -7.97 -16.34
C SER A 66 3.65 -6.53 -16.39
N ASN A 67 3.86 -5.83 -17.51
CA ASN A 67 3.31 -4.49 -17.71
C ASN A 67 1.78 -4.46 -17.61
N PRO A 68 1.02 -5.40 -18.21
CA PRO A 68 -0.42 -5.44 -18.06
C PRO A 68 -0.87 -5.56 -16.61
N GLN A 69 -0.20 -6.38 -15.78
CA GLN A 69 -0.52 -6.50 -14.35
C GLN A 69 -0.30 -5.17 -13.60
N ILE A 70 0.76 -4.43 -13.92
CA ILE A 70 1.04 -3.14 -13.30
C ILE A 70 0.00 -2.08 -13.73
N LEU A 71 -0.37 -2.06 -15.01
CA LEU A 71 -1.40 -1.15 -15.51
C LEU A 71 -2.80 -1.49 -14.98
N ASP A 72 -3.12 -2.77 -14.83
CA ASP A 72 -4.37 -3.21 -14.20
C ASP A 72 -4.42 -2.82 -12.71
N LEU A 73 -3.29 -2.97 -12.01
CA LEU A 73 -3.19 -2.61 -10.60
C LEU A 73 -3.40 -1.11 -10.37
N PHE A 74 -2.66 -0.25 -11.07
CA PHE A 74 -2.67 1.20 -10.80
C PHE A 74 -3.63 2.01 -11.67
N GLY A 75 -4.12 1.43 -12.78
CA GLY A 75 -4.77 2.17 -13.85
C GLY A 75 -3.74 2.81 -14.81
N GLU A 76 -4.24 3.33 -15.93
CA GLU A 76 -3.41 4.05 -16.89
C GLU A 76 -3.05 5.43 -16.37
N ASP A 77 -1.77 5.74 -16.35
CA ASP A 77 -1.20 7.00 -15.92
C ASP A 77 0.04 7.33 -16.77
N GLU A 78 0.19 8.59 -17.19
CA GLU A 78 1.28 9.01 -18.08
C GLU A 78 2.66 8.79 -17.47
N ARG A 79 2.82 9.01 -16.17
CA ARG A 79 4.09 8.82 -15.44
C ARG A 79 4.42 7.35 -15.31
N LEU A 80 3.42 6.54 -15.01
CA LEU A 80 3.59 5.09 -14.94
C LEU A 80 3.98 4.55 -16.32
N THR A 81 3.32 4.98 -17.38
CA THR A 81 3.64 4.61 -18.77
C THR A 81 5.06 5.04 -19.15
N ALA A 82 5.44 6.28 -18.83
CA ALA A 82 6.80 6.77 -19.07
C ALA A 82 7.85 5.97 -18.29
N THR A 83 7.52 5.54 -17.07
CA THR A 83 8.39 4.70 -16.24
C THR A 83 8.54 3.31 -16.82
N LEU A 84 7.44 2.66 -17.23
CA LEU A 84 7.46 1.34 -17.86
C LEU A 84 8.27 1.31 -19.17
N GLN A 85 8.26 2.41 -19.93
CA GLN A 85 9.06 2.52 -21.17
C GLN A 85 10.57 2.59 -20.91
N LYS A 86 10.97 3.13 -19.76
CA LYS A 86 12.38 3.28 -19.38
C LYS A 86 12.91 2.17 -18.48
N ASP A 87 12.03 1.43 -17.85
CA ASP A 87 12.39 0.30 -17.00
C ASP A 87 12.90 -0.86 -17.84
N PRO A 88 14.16 -1.30 -17.66
CA PRO A 88 14.72 -2.41 -18.42
C PRO A 88 14.23 -3.77 -17.94
N THR A 89 13.44 -3.84 -16.86
CA THR A 89 12.94 -5.09 -16.29
C THR A 89 11.57 -5.46 -16.88
N HIS A 90 11.31 -6.76 -17.08
CA HIS A 90 10.08 -7.27 -17.72
C HIS A 90 9.42 -8.41 -16.94
N SER A 91 10.01 -8.85 -15.83
CA SER A 91 9.51 -9.94 -15.00
C SER A 91 9.78 -9.69 -13.52
N GLU A 92 9.13 -10.48 -12.67
CA GLU A 92 9.37 -10.47 -11.22
C GLU A 92 10.84 -10.76 -10.89
N ALA A 93 11.40 -11.80 -11.51
CA ALA A 93 12.80 -12.18 -11.32
C ALA A 93 13.77 -11.06 -11.69
N GLU A 94 13.53 -10.38 -12.83
CA GLU A 94 14.36 -9.25 -13.25
C GLU A 94 14.24 -8.06 -12.31
N GLY A 95 13.03 -7.76 -11.81
CA GLY A 95 12.81 -6.71 -10.80
C GLY A 95 13.57 -6.99 -9.50
N LEU A 96 13.51 -8.23 -9.00
CA LEU A 96 14.26 -8.68 -7.83
C LEU A 96 15.77 -8.55 -8.03
N ILE A 97 16.28 -9.00 -9.18
CA ILE A 97 17.71 -8.94 -9.54
C ILE A 97 18.20 -7.49 -9.67
N GLU A 98 17.38 -6.59 -10.25
CA GLU A 98 17.75 -5.19 -10.37
C GLU A 98 17.89 -4.52 -9.00
N ILE A 99 16.97 -4.78 -8.06
CA ILE A 99 17.07 -4.30 -6.69
C ILE A 99 18.31 -4.87 -6.01
N TYR A 100 18.57 -6.19 -6.15
CA TYR A 100 19.73 -6.83 -5.53
C TYR A 100 21.05 -6.20 -5.99
N LYS A 101 21.21 -5.96 -7.29
CA LYS A 101 22.41 -5.33 -7.85
C LYS A 101 22.68 -3.93 -7.27
N ARG A 102 21.62 -3.18 -6.91
CA ARG A 102 21.76 -1.86 -6.28
C ARG A 102 22.14 -1.96 -4.81
N GLN A 103 21.61 -2.96 -4.11
CA GLN A 103 21.86 -3.19 -2.68
C GLN A 103 23.22 -3.86 -2.43
N ARG A 104 23.65 -4.75 -3.33
CA ARG A 104 24.86 -5.58 -3.22
C ARG A 104 25.69 -5.49 -4.50
N PRO A 105 26.31 -4.31 -4.76
CA PRO A 105 27.15 -4.16 -5.96
C PRO A 105 28.36 -5.11 -5.90
N GLY A 106 28.57 -5.83 -7.02
CA GLY A 106 29.69 -6.78 -7.15
C GLY A 106 29.40 -8.21 -6.72
N GLU A 107 28.26 -8.49 -6.09
CA GLU A 107 27.83 -9.86 -5.82
C GLU A 107 27.01 -10.41 -6.99
N PRO A 108 27.23 -11.69 -7.40
CA PRO A 108 26.41 -12.30 -8.45
C PRO A 108 24.96 -12.51 -7.94
N PRO A 109 23.97 -11.94 -8.63
CA PRO A 109 22.57 -12.05 -8.19
C PRO A 109 21.98 -13.40 -8.60
N THR A 110 21.20 -13.99 -7.67
CA THR A 110 20.25 -15.06 -7.98
C THR A 110 18.85 -14.62 -7.56
N GLU A 111 17.81 -15.16 -8.16
CA GLU A 111 16.43 -14.82 -7.80
C GLU A 111 16.16 -15.11 -6.30
N GLU A 112 16.63 -16.27 -5.81
CA GLU A 112 16.47 -16.67 -4.42
C GLU A 112 17.17 -15.72 -3.45
N SER A 113 18.42 -15.33 -3.73
CA SER A 113 19.16 -14.38 -2.88
C SER A 113 18.53 -12.98 -2.91
N ALA A 114 18.01 -12.56 -4.07
CA ALA A 114 17.33 -11.29 -4.22
C ALA A 114 15.99 -11.26 -3.46
N ARG A 115 15.19 -12.31 -3.54
CA ARG A 115 13.96 -12.47 -2.78
C ARG A 115 14.21 -12.50 -1.28
N SER A 116 15.22 -13.25 -0.84
CA SER A 116 15.65 -13.30 0.56
C SER A 116 16.09 -11.93 1.07
N LEU A 117 16.83 -11.19 0.27
CA LEU A 117 17.26 -9.83 0.62
C LEU A 117 16.05 -8.89 0.78
N LEU A 118 15.12 -8.87 -0.18
CA LEU A 118 13.92 -8.03 -0.13
C LEU A 118 13.09 -8.35 1.12
N ASN A 119 12.87 -9.63 1.40
CA ASN A 119 12.16 -10.08 2.59
C ASN A 119 12.85 -9.61 3.88
N SER A 120 14.17 -9.74 3.96
CA SER A 120 14.93 -9.33 5.14
C SER A 120 14.95 -7.82 5.36
N LEU A 121 14.86 -7.03 4.29
CA LEU A 121 14.83 -5.56 4.36
C LEU A 121 13.50 -5.03 4.90
N PHE A 122 12.37 -5.65 4.51
CA PHE A 122 11.04 -5.06 4.72
C PHE A 122 10.05 -5.95 5.47
N PHE A 123 10.04 -7.26 5.21
CA PHE A 123 8.98 -8.18 5.66
C PHE A 123 9.39 -9.06 6.84
N ASP A 124 10.57 -8.85 7.38
CA ASP A 124 11.09 -9.51 8.57
C ASP A 124 10.81 -8.67 9.82
N LYS A 125 10.76 -9.32 10.98
CA LYS A 125 10.66 -8.72 12.33
C LYS A 125 11.75 -7.70 12.67
N ARG A 126 12.82 -7.63 11.89
CA ARG A 126 13.87 -6.62 12.01
C ARG A 126 13.38 -5.23 11.57
N TYR A 127 12.44 -5.18 10.65
CA TYR A 127 11.76 -3.95 10.26
C TYR A 127 10.66 -3.66 11.28
N ASP A 128 10.71 -2.50 11.91
CA ASP A 128 9.76 -2.13 12.95
C ASP A 128 9.21 -0.72 12.70
N LEU A 129 7.91 -0.63 12.51
CA LEU A 129 7.17 0.62 12.43
C LEU A 129 6.86 1.21 13.81
N ALA A 130 6.96 0.41 14.86
CA ALA A 130 6.33 0.64 16.15
C ALA A 130 4.79 0.84 16.03
N ARG A 131 4.09 0.97 17.14
CA ARG A 131 2.64 1.21 17.15
C ARG A 131 2.28 2.54 16.49
N VAL A 132 3.06 3.58 16.78
CA VAL A 132 2.84 4.92 16.21
C VAL A 132 3.01 4.93 14.69
N GLY A 133 4.01 4.23 14.16
CA GLY A 133 4.23 4.11 12.71
C GLY A 133 3.07 3.38 12.04
N ARG A 134 2.65 2.23 12.57
CA ARG A 134 1.51 1.48 12.02
C ARG A 134 0.22 2.32 12.02
N TYR A 135 -0.05 3.03 13.09
CA TYR A 135 -1.18 3.96 13.14
C TYR A 135 -1.10 5.05 12.06
N LYS A 136 0.08 5.66 11.88
CA LYS A 136 0.27 6.71 10.88
C LYS A 136 0.17 6.18 9.45
N PHE A 137 0.69 4.98 9.19
CA PHE A 137 0.52 4.30 7.90
C PHE A 137 -0.96 4.08 7.60
N ASN A 138 -1.69 3.47 8.51
CA ASN A 138 -3.11 3.21 8.32
C ASN A 138 -3.91 4.52 8.18
N LYS A 139 -3.58 5.55 8.94
CA LYS A 139 -4.23 6.86 8.82
C LYS A 139 -4.02 7.50 7.45
N LYS A 140 -2.84 7.35 6.85
CA LYS A 140 -2.48 7.94 5.55
C LYS A 140 -2.92 7.07 4.37
N LEU A 141 -2.74 5.75 4.47
CA LEU A 141 -2.89 4.81 3.36
C LEU A 141 -4.25 4.08 3.35
N ALA A 142 -5.08 4.26 4.38
CA ALA A 142 -6.41 3.68 4.41
C ALA A 142 -7.29 4.28 3.32
N ILE A 143 -8.05 3.44 2.61
CA ILE A 143 -8.91 3.87 1.50
C ILE A 143 -9.87 5.00 1.91
N ARG A 144 -10.46 4.94 3.11
CA ARG A 144 -11.38 5.96 3.62
C ARG A 144 -10.79 7.37 3.69
N SER A 145 -9.48 7.48 3.97
CA SER A 145 -8.81 8.77 4.08
C SER A 145 -8.58 9.40 2.72
N ARG A 146 -8.51 8.58 1.69
CA ARG A 146 -8.15 8.96 0.32
C ARG A 146 -9.35 9.22 -0.58
N ILE A 147 -10.51 8.61 -0.28
CA ILE A 147 -11.73 8.78 -1.08
C ILE A 147 -12.71 9.81 -0.50
N ARG A 148 -12.53 10.19 0.76
CA ARG A 148 -13.40 11.14 1.43
C ARG A 148 -13.38 12.52 0.76
N ASN A 149 -14.56 13.11 0.54
CA ASN A 149 -14.79 14.39 -0.14
C ASN A 149 -14.47 14.39 -1.65
N HIS A 150 -14.19 13.22 -2.23
CA HIS A 150 -14.02 13.06 -3.68
C HIS A 150 -15.28 12.47 -4.31
N VAL A 151 -15.41 12.65 -5.61
CA VAL A 151 -16.56 12.17 -6.39
C VAL A 151 -16.28 10.75 -6.86
N ALA A 152 -17.21 9.81 -6.61
CA ALA A 152 -17.13 8.46 -7.14
C ALA A 152 -17.28 8.46 -8.66
N ALA A 153 -16.36 7.85 -9.40
CA ALA A 153 -16.45 7.74 -10.85
C ALA A 153 -17.42 6.64 -11.29
N GLU A 154 -17.70 5.70 -10.40
CA GLU A 154 -18.62 4.57 -10.62
C GLU A 154 -19.37 4.23 -9.34
N THR A 155 -20.50 3.53 -9.49
CA THR A 155 -21.29 3.09 -8.33
C THR A 155 -20.53 2.06 -7.53
N ILE A 156 -20.41 2.30 -6.24
CA ILE A 156 -19.71 1.45 -5.28
C ILE A 156 -20.75 0.62 -4.53
N VAL A 157 -20.63 -0.70 -4.63
CA VAL A 157 -21.58 -1.65 -4.09
C VAL A 157 -20.90 -2.53 -3.04
N HIS A 158 -21.58 -2.77 -1.94
CA HIS A 158 -21.09 -3.68 -0.89
C HIS A 158 -20.96 -5.10 -1.45
N PRO A 159 -19.78 -5.75 -1.38
CA PRO A 159 -19.50 -6.99 -2.10
C PRO A 159 -20.30 -8.21 -1.60
N VAL A 160 -20.87 -8.14 -0.41
CA VAL A 160 -21.64 -9.25 0.18
C VAL A 160 -23.15 -8.97 0.16
N THR A 161 -23.57 -7.77 0.56
CA THR A 161 -25.00 -7.43 0.70
C THR A 161 -25.62 -6.91 -0.61
N GLY A 162 -24.81 -6.40 -1.55
CA GLY A 162 -25.29 -5.74 -2.76
C GLY A 162 -25.84 -4.32 -2.51
N GLU A 163 -25.73 -3.79 -1.33
CA GLU A 163 -26.14 -2.43 -0.99
C GLU A 163 -25.27 -1.40 -1.69
N ILE A 164 -25.88 -0.33 -2.20
CA ILE A 164 -25.15 0.78 -2.81
C ILE A 164 -24.57 1.67 -1.69
N LEU A 165 -23.24 1.75 -1.62
CA LEU A 165 -22.52 2.57 -0.64
C LEU A 165 -22.27 3.99 -1.14
N ALA A 166 -22.11 4.17 -2.46
CA ALA A 166 -22.06 5.46 -3.12
C ALA A 166 -22.46 5.32 -4.59
N GLU A 167 -23.21 6.25 -5.13
CA GLU A 167 -23.57 6.29 -6.55
C GLU A 167 -22.50 6.97 -7.40
N ALA A 168 -22.41 6.60 -8.67
CA ALA A 168 -21.55 7.32 -9.63
C ALA A 168 -21.94 8.81 -9.69
N GLY A 169 -20.93 9.68 -9.63
CA GLY A 169 -21.14 11.15 -9.59
C GLY A 169 -21.45 11.70 -8.19
N GLN A 170 -21.61 10.87 -7.19
CA GLN A 170 -21.82 11.29 -5.81
C GLN A 170 -20.52 11.61 -5.09
N THR A 171 -20.52 12.67 -4.29
CA THR A 171 -19.40 12.95 -3.38
C THR A 171 -19.45 11.97 -2.19
N ILE A 172 -18.35 11.27 -1.97
CA ILE A 172 -18.21 10.30 -0.88
C ILE A 172 -17.97 11.06 0.43
N ASP A 173 -18.92 11.02 1.32
CA ASP A 173 -18.79 11.65 2.63
C ASP A 173 -17.96 10.77 3.60
N ARG A 174 -17.78 11.25 4.83
CA ARG A 174 -16.98 10.58 5.85
C ARG A 174 -17.56 9.20 6.25
N PHE A 175 -18.88 9.08 6.26
CA PHE A 175 -19.55 7.85 6.69
C PHE A 175 -19.48 6.81 5.58
N ALA A 176 -19.88 7.18 4.36
CA ALA A 176 -19.75 6.32 3.18
C ALA A 176 -18.30 5.83 2.96
N ALA A 177 -17.30 6.70 3.14
CA ALA A 177 -15.89 6.31 3.04
C ALA A 177 -15.50 5.25 4.10
N GLY A 178 -16.02 5.36 5.31
CA GLY A 178 -15.84 4.37 6.36
C GLY A 178 -16.50 3.04 6.04
N ASP A 179 -17.74 3.07 5.56
CA ASP A 179 -18.51 1.89 5.18
C ASP A 179 -17.87 1.16 4.00
N ILE A 180 -17.36 1.90 2.99
CA ILE A 180 -16.61 1.36 1.85
C ILE A 180 -15.37 0.59 2.33
N GLN A 181 -14.56 1.20 3.21
CA GLN A 181 -13.38 0.54 3.77
C GLN A 181 -13.76 -0.73 4.55
N ASN A 182 -14.74 -0.62 5.43
CA ASN A 182 -15.13 -1.73 6.32
C ASN A 182 -15.85 -2.85 5.57
N ALA A 183 -16.47 -2.57 4.42
CA ALA A 183 -16.96 -3.58 3.48
C ALA A 183 -15.84 -4.39 2.81
N GLY A 184 -14.59 -4.01 3.01
CA GLY A 184 -13.42 -4.68 2.42
C GLY A 184 -13.09 -4.23 1.01
N ILE A 185 -13.60 -3.09 0.57
CA ILE A 185 -13.28 -2.49 -0.72
C ILE A 185 -11.97 -1.72 -0.56
N ASN A 186 -10.94 -2.12 -1.29
CA ASN A 186 -9.60 -1.53 -1.23
C ASN A 186 -9.23 -0.72 -2.46
N GLU A 187 -10.04 -0.75 -3.50
CA GLU A 187 -9.84 -0.02 -4.76
C GLU A 187 -11.10 0.75 -5.10
N VAL A 188 -10.96 2.04 -5.42
CA VAL A 188 -12.07 2.92 -5.79
C VAL A 188 -11.63 3.81 -6.95
N TRP A 189 -12.51 3.98 -7.95
CA TRP A 189 -12.33 4.93 -9.01
C TRP A 189 -12.97 6.26 -8.65
N LEU A 190 -12.19 7.33 -8.67
CA LEU A 190 -12.62 8.69 -8.42
C LEU A 190 -12.65 9.52 -9.71
N GLN A 191 -13.56 10.48 -9.77
CA GLN A 191 -13.60 11.51 -10.80
C GLN A 191 -12.87 12.73 -10.28
N VAL A 192 -11.74 13.09 -10.91
CA VAL A 192 -10.94 14.28 -10.58
C VAL A 192 -10.85 15.16 -11.81
N GLY A 193 -11.65 16.22 -11.86
CA GLY A 193 -11.83 17.00 -13.08
C GLY A 193 -12.36 16.12 -14.21
N ASP A 194 -11.67 16.12 -15.34
CA ASP A 194 -12.02 15.29 -16.50
C ASP A 194 -11.39 13.88 -16.47
N ASN A 195 -10.54 13.59 -15.47
CA ASN A 195 -9.82 12.34 -15.38
C ASN A 195 -10.47 11.36 -14.38
N ARG A 196 -10.34 10.08 -14.66
CA ARG A 196 -10.64 9.00 -13.71
C ARG A 196 -9.36 8.52 -13.07
N VAL A 197 -9.34 8.51 -11.75
CA VAL A 197 -8.17 8.11 -10.94
C VAL A 197 -8.51 6.89 -10.09
N LYS A 198 -7.70 5.85 -10.19
CA LYS A 198 -7.84 4.65 -9.35
C LYS A 198 -7.09 4.85 -8.04
N VAL A 199 -7.78 4.83 -6.93
CA VAL A 199 -7.22 4.92 -5.59
C VAL A 199 -7.14 3.55 -4.96
N ILE A 200 -6.01 3.24 -4.31
CA ILE A 200 -5.74 1.94 -3.68
C ILE A 200 -5.39 2.17 -2.21
N GLY A 201 -6.08 1.48 -1.32
CA GLY A 201 -5.78 1.47 0.11
C GLY A 201 -4.80 0.37 0.50
N ASN A 202 -4.50 0.28 1.80
CA ASN A 202 -3.59 -0.73 2.35
C ASN A 202 -4.27 -1.94 3.01
N ASN A 203 -5.53 -2.20 2.66
CA ASN A 203 -6.31 -3.37 3.11
C ASN A 203 -6.52 -3.50 4.63
N PHE A 204 -6.57 -2.40 5.36
CA PHE A 204 -6.93 -2.42 6.78
C PHE A 204 -8.40 -2.06 7.00
N VAL A 205 -9.06 -2.78 7.91
CA VAL A 205 -10.47 -2.62 8.25
C VAL A 205 -10.67 -2.68 9.76
N ARG A 206 -11.82 -2.21 10.24
CA ARG A 206 -12.25 -2.47 11.62
C ARG A 206 -12.68 -3.91 11.79
N ALA A 207 -12.11 -4.61 12.77
CA ALA A 207 -12.40 -6.02 13.00
C ALA A 207 -13.84 -6.28 13.44
N ASN A 208 -14.49 -5.34 14.14
CA ASN A 208 -15.87 -5.49 14.62
C ASN A 208 -16.90 -5.64 13.50
N GLU A 209 -16.65 -5.17 12.29
CA GLU A 209 -17.54 -5.35 11.14
C GLU A 209 -17.49 -6.79 10.58
N TRP A 210 -16.51 -7.57 11.00
CA TRP A 210 -16.23 -8.94 10.52
C TRP A 210 -16.40 -10.03 11.56
N LEU A 211 -16.67 -9.64 12.81
CA LEU A 211 -16.76 -10.54 13.96
C LEU A 211 -18.12 -10.43 14.64
N ASP A 212 -18.56 -11.51 15.26
CA ASP A 212 -19.78 -11.59 16.07
C ASP A 212 -19.53 -11.39 17.57
N PHE A 213 -18.33 -10.88 17.93
CA PHE A 213 -17.91 -10.53 19.30
C PHE A 213 -17.04 -9.27 19.28
N ASP A 214 -16.86 -8.66 20.45
CA ASP A 214 -16.00 -7.48 20.58
C ASP A 214 -14.51 -7.86 20.36
N PRO A 215 -13.83 -7.28 19.33
CA PRO A 215 -12.40 -7.56 19.07
C PRO A 215 -11.50 -7.29 20.26
N VAL A 216 -11.87 -6.37 21.16
CA VAL A 216 -11.09 -6.05 22.38
C VAL A 216 -10.95 -7.29 23.28
N GLU A 217 -11.92 -8.20 23.30
CA GLU A 217 -11.83 -9.46 24.04
C GLU A 217 -10.72 -10.39 23.50
N ALA A 218 -10.36 -10.25 22.23
CA ALA A 218 -9.23 -10.91 21.60
C ALA A 218 -7.94 -10.07 21.64
N GLY A 219 -7.92 -8.94 22.36
CA GLY A 219 -6.78 -8.03 22.47
C GLY A 219 -6.56 -7.13 21.25
N ILE A 220 -7.57 -6.98 20.38
CA ILE A 220 -7.52 -6.19 19.14
C ILE A 220 -8.24 -4.87 19.38
N ASN A 221 -7.50 -3.76 19.31
CA ASN A 221 -8.02 -2.41 19.50
C ASN A 221 -7.59 -1.43 18.39
N GLU A 222 -7.13 -1.96 17.29
CA GLU A 222 -6.66 -1.21 16.11
C GLU A 222 -7.29 -1.84 14.84
N ASP A 223 -7.24 -1.12 13.71
CA ASP A 223 -7.60 -1.68 12.41
C ASP A 223 -6.68 -2.87 12.09
N VAL A 224 -7.22 -3.90 11.45
CA VAL A 224 -6.52 -5.15 11.13
C VAL A 224 -6.39 -5.33 9.61
N HIS A 225 -5.36 -6.06 9.19
CA HIS A 225 -5.17 -6.42 7.79
C HIS A 225 -6.23 -7.45 7.36
N LEU A 226 -7.11 -7.05 6.44
CA LEU A 226 -8.28 -7.85 6.05
C LEU A 226 -7.94 -9.22 5.44
N PRO A 227 -6.96 -9.33 4.51
CA PRO A 227 -6.58 -10.65 3.98
C PRO A 227 -6.15 -11.63 5.08
N THR A 228 -5.40 -11.15 6.07
CA THR A 228 -4.99 -11.96 7.23
C THR A 228 -6.19 -12.33 8.11
N LEU A 229 -7.10 -11.38 8.36
CA LEU A 229 -8.32 -11.66 9.11
C LEU A 229 -9.16 -12.74 8.43
N LYS A 230 -9.38 -12.63 7.12
CA LYS A 230 -10.10 -13.66 6.35
C LYS A 230 -9.43 -15.03 6.43
N ALA A 231 -8.12 -15.09 6.38
CA ALA A 231 -7.36 -16.34 6.51
C ALA A 231 -7.54 -16.96 7.90
N ILE A 232 -7.50 -16.15 8.97
CA ILE A 232 -7.71 -16.61 10.35
C ILE A 232 -9.15 -17.07 10.56
N LEU A 233 -10.14 -16.34 10.03
CA LEU A 233 -11.54 -16.75 10.13
C LEU A 233 -11.80 -18.08 9.41
N LYS A 234 -11.18 -18.29 8.27
CA LYS A 234 -11.24 -19.57 7.55
C LYS A 234 -10.57 -20.71 8.33
N GLU A 235 -9.40 -20.45 8.95
CA GLU A 235 -8.71 -21.40 9.82
C GLU A 235 -9.58 -21.77 11.05
N GLY A 236 -10.31 -20.78 11.57
CA GLY A 236 -11.20 -20.93 12.73
C GLY A 236 -12.62 -21.44 12.42
N GLU A 237 -12.90 -21.86 11.18
CA GLU A 237 -14.21 -22.45 10.84
C GLU A 237 -14.52 -23.68 11.70
N GLY A 238 -15.63 -23.65 12.41
CA GLY A 238 -16.03 -24.72 13.32
C GLY A 238 -15.48 -24.63 14.75
N MET A 239 -14.62 -23.67 15.04
CA MET A 239 -14.15 -23.39 16.40
C MET A 239 -15.25 -22.67 17.21
N SER A 240 -15.22 -22.84 18.55
CA SER A 240 -15.99 -22.00 19.46
C SER A 240 -15.48 -20.56 19.44
N LYS A 241 -16.32 -19.62 19.91
CA LYS A 241 -15.91 -18.21 20.02
C LYS A 241 -14.65 -18.00 20.86
N ASP A 242 -14.51 -18.75 21.94
CA ASP A 242 -13.35 -18.64 22.84
C ASP A 242 -12.08 -19.17 22.19
N GLU A 243 -12.17 -20.25 21.42
CA GLU A 243 -11.05 -20.77 20.64
C GLU A 243 -10.64 -19.80 19.54
N LEU A 244 -11.61 -19.18 18.83
CA LEU A 244 -11.34 -18.17 17.82
C LEU A 244 -10.68 -16.91 18.41
N LYS A 245 -11.16 -16.44 19.58
CA LYS A 245 -10.53 -15.33 20.32
C LYS A 245 -9.08 -15.66 20.70
N ALA A 246 -8.83 -16.87 21.17
CA ALA A 246 -7.49 -17.33 21.52
C ALA A 246 -6.56 -17.39 20.29
N LEU A 247 -7.07 -17.91 19.17
CA LEU A 247 -6.35 -17.92 17.89
C LEU A 247 -6.00 -16.52 17.42
N MET A 248 -6.97 -15.60 17.41
CA MET A 248 -6.75 -14.21 17.01
C MET A 248 -5.73 -13.50 17.91
N LYS A 249 -5.81 -13.73 19.22
CA LYS A 249 -4.83 -13.20 20.17
C LYS A 249 -3.43 -13.72 19.92
N ALA A 250 -3.28 -15.01 19.63
CA ALA A 250 -2.00 -15.61 19.26
C ALA A 250 -1.44 -15.05 17.93
N ARG A 251 -2.32 -14.70 16.99
CA ARG A 251 -1.99 -14.19 15.66
C ARG A 251 -2.08 -12.64 15.57
N CYS A 252 -2.13 -11.94 16.71
CA CYS A 252 -2.29 -10.48 16.74
C CYS A 252 -1.21 -9.73 15.94
N TYR A 253 0.04 -10.21 15.93
CA TYR A 253 1.12 -9.62 15.13
C TYR A 253 0.96 -9.81 13.63
N ASP A 254 0.24 -10.83 13.19
CA ASP A 254 -0.07 -11.04 11.78
C ASP A 254 -1.24 -10.15 11.37
N LEU A 255 -2.23 -9.96 12.24
CA LEU A 255 -3.37 -9.09 12.03
C LEU A 255 -2.99 -7.61 12.02
N ILE A 256 -2.06 -7.20 12.89
CA ILE A 256 -1.56 -5.83 13.03
C ILE A 256 -0.03 -5.86 12.91
N PRO A 257 0.52 -6.07 11.71
CA PRO A 257 1.94 -6.23 11.50
C PRO A 257 2.69 -4.95 11.89
N ARG A 258 3.82 -5.11 12.57
CA ARG A 258 4.73 -4.02 12.91
C ARG A 258 5.81 -3.79 11.86
N HIS A 259 5.88 -4.64 10.86
CA HIS A 259 6.68 -4.44 9.65
C HIS A 259 5.81 -3.88 8.53
N ILE A 260 6.46 -3.36 7.50
CA ILE A 260 5.77 -2.96 6.27
C ILE A 260 5.29 -4.22 5.54
N ILE A 261 4.16 -4.12 4.86
CA ILE A 261 3.60 -5.19 4.04
C ILE A 261 3.49 -4.73 2.58
N PRO A 262 3.38 -5.65 1.61
CA PRO A 262 3.21 -5.30 0.20
C PRO A 262 2.06 -4.30 -0.06
N ASP A 263 0.93 -4.43 0.63
CA ASP A 263 -0.20 -3.51 0.51
C ASP A 263 0.15 -2.07 0.91
N ASP A 264 0.99 -1.89 1.94
CA ASP A 264 1.48 -0.55 2.33
C ASP A 264 2.35 0.05 1.23
N MET A 265 3.21 -0.75 0.61
CA MET A 265 4.07 -0.30 -0.49
C MET A 265 3.25 0.10 -1.69
N ILE A 266 2.32 -0.75 -2.13
CA ILE A 266 1.44 -0.48 -3.27
C ILE A 266 0.61 0.78 -3.03
N ALA A 267 -0.01 0.91 -1.87
CA ALA A 267 -0.78 2.10 -1.52
C ALA A 267 0.08 3.37 -1.51
N SER A 268 1.29 3.33 -0.94
CA SER A 268 2.21 4.47 -0.90
C SER A 268 2.76 4.86 -2.27
N ILE A 269 3.02 3.87 -3.15
CA ILE A 269 3.43 4.10 -4.53
C ILE A 269 2.30 4.78 -5.30
N ARG A 270 1.08 4.30 -5.16
CA ARG A 270 -0.08 4.90 -5.84
C ARG A 270 -0.32 6.33 -5.39
N GLU A 271 -0.26 6.58 -4.09
CA GLU A 271 -0.36 7.93 -3.53
C GLU A 271 0.69 8.88 -4.11
N HIS A 272 1.94 8.43 -4.19
CA HIS A 272 3.03 9.21 -4.77
C HIS A 272 2.84 9.48 -6.26
N ALA A 273 2.23 8.56 -7.01
CA ALA A 273 1.98 8.70 -8.44
C ALA A 273 0.76 9.59 -8.78
N GLU A 274 -0.12 9.85 -7.82
CA GLU A 274 -1.31 10.67 -8.03
C GLU A 274 -0.98 12.16 -8.10
N ASP A 275 -1.36 12.81 -9.21
CA ASP A 275 -1.26 14.26 -9.39
C ASP A 275 -2.51 14.96 -8.88
N GLY A 276 -2.31 15.89 -7.94
CA GLY A 276 -3.33 16.91 -7.64
C GLY A 276 -4.56 16.43 -6.88
N VAL A 277 -4.52 15.25 -6.30
CA VAL A 277 -5.49 14.82 -5.31
C VAL A 277 -4.94 15.30 -3.96
N ASP A 278 -5.35 16.49 -3.54
CA ASP A 278 -5.02 17.04 -2.22
C ASP A 278 -5.64 16.17 -1.12
N PHE A 279 -4.80 15.55 -0.31
CA PHE A 279 -5.19 14.75 0.86
C PHE A 279 -4.89 15.45 2.17
#